data_ea84c350f175559d58d88b805a5d09f1
#
_entry.id   ea84c350f175559d58d88b805a5d09f1
#
_cell.length_a   1.000
_cell.length_b   1.000
_cell.length_c   1.000
_cell.angle_alpha   90.00
_cell.angle_beta   90.00
_cell.angle_gamma   90.00
#
_symmetry.space_group_name_H-M   'P 1'
#
loop_
_entity.id
_entity.type
_entity.pdbx_description
1 polymer ?
#
loop_
_entity_poly.entity_id
_entity_poly.type
_entity_poly.pdbx_seq_one_letter_code
_entity_poly.pdbx_strand_id
1 'polypeptide(L)'
;MIPLANGDWWGIALIGRFRILTAAAIASAICCSGCSGRLSQRALVSVAQADTEGTSRVPVLVATKRNRSTTNVGEMFGSERAEEVSYASVTVSIPPDSARKIGEVQWPTSLPGDPRQSFVTASADYLDKQSFAAALSAAAKKTGRGKVLVFVHGFNNRFDEAVYRFAQIVHDSKAPAIPVLFSWPSRGVVGLRAYQDDLESATNSRDAVEQLLDTIGGNATVKEVTIVCHSMGCFLTLEALHSRALRAGKIGDKVKNVLLVAPDVDINLFRTQMREMGSGRPRFSLFLSQDDGALKLSKSNSGGVTRLGDVDPDQEPYKSDFQREGILVFDLTNLRGGAHSRAFEKVTSVMGIIEQRLAEGQQMTPNGSGPEAASQ
;
A
#
# COMPACT_ATOMS: atom_id res chain seq x y z
N MET A 1 -40.62 40.80 -50.19
CA MET A 1 -40.00 39.52 -50.62
C MET A 1 -38.52 39.57 -50.23
N ILE A 2 -38.16 38.96 -49.17
CA ILE A 2 -36.76 38.83 -48.70
C ILE A 2 -36.56 37.32 -48.47
N PRO A 3 -35.55 36.64 -49.04
CA PRO A 3 -35.36 35.23 -48.87
C PRO A 3 -34.61 34.91 -47.54
N LEU A 4 -35.09 33.87 -46.84
CA LEU A 4 -34.49 33.28 -45.66
C LEU A 4 -33.26 32.46 -46.05
N ALA A 5 -32.12 32.70 -45.40
CA ALA A 5 -30.92 31.93 -45.54
C ALA A 5 -30.98 30.70 -44.59
N ASN A 6 -30.88 29.50 -45.17
CA ASN A 6 -30.68 28.25 -44.42
C ASN A 6 -29.24 28.18 -43.91
N GLY A 7 -29.06 28.19 -42.60
CA GLY A 7 -27.76 28.03 -41.93
C GLY A 7 -27.61 26.59 -41.46
N ASP A 8 -26.52 25.96 -41.85
CA ASP A 8 -26.11 24.56 -41.53
C ASP A 8 -25.88 24.32 -40.06
N TRP A 9 -26.80 23.63 -39.38
CA TRP A 9 -26.70 23.21 -37.99
C TRP A 9 -26.07 21.83 -37.78
N TRP A 10 -25.59 21.16 -38.81
CA TRP A 10 -25.09 19.78 -38.76
C TRP A 10 -23.59 19.67 -38.44
N GLY A 11 -22.81 20.73 -38.55
CA GLY A 11 -21.35 20.71 -38.35
C GLY A 11 -20.92 20.67 -36.88
N ILE A 12 -21.71 21.21 -35.95
CA ILE A 12 -21.31 21.39 -34.54
C ILE A 12 -21.54 20.13 -33.72
N ALA A 13 -22.52 19.28 -34.09
CA ALA A 13 -22.84 18.05 -33.36
C ALA A 13 -21.84 16.92 -33.60
N LEU A 14 -21.13 16.88 -34.74
CA LEU A 14 -20.12 15.85 -35.02
C LEU A 14 -18.79 16.10 -34.32
N ILE A 15 -18.38 17.35 -34.14
CA ILE A 15 -17.11 17.70 -33.50
C ILE A 15 -17.18 17.44 -31.98
N GLY A 16 -18.35 17.66 -31.37
CA GLY A 16 -18.57 17.35 -29.95
C GLY A 16 -18.51 15.86 -29.61
N ARG A 17 -19.07 15.01 -30.48
CA ARG A 17 -19.07 13.56 -30.28
C ARG A 17 -17.68 12.91 -30.48
N PHE A 18 -16.86 13.45 -31.38
CA PHE A 18 -15.49 12.95 -31.59
C PHE A 18 -14.56 13.31 -30.42
N ARG A 19 -14.74 14.49 -29.80
CA ARG A 19 -13.95 14.89 -28.61
C ARG A 19 -14.31 14.11 -27.36
N ILE A 20 -15.56 13.72 -27.18
CA ILE A 20 -16.00 12.88 -26.05
C ILE A 20 -15.50 11.44 -26.20
N LEU A 21 -15.50 10.89 -27.42
CA LEU A 21 -15.00 9.54 -27.66
C LEU A 21 -13.47 9.43 -27.53
N THR A 22 -12.71 10.45 -27.93
CA THR A 22 -11.26 10.50 -27.74
C THR A 22 -10.88 10.71 -26.27
N ALA A 23 -11.62 11.51 -25.50
CA ALA A 23 -11.39 11.68 -24.05
C ALA A 23 -11.69 10.38 -23.27
N ALA A 24 -12.76 9.66 -23.64
CA ALA A 24 -13.08 8.36 -23.02
C ALA A 24 -12.04 7.28 -23.36
N ALA A 25 -11.50 7.25 -24.60
CA ALA A 25 -10.45 6.33 -25.02
C ALA A 25 -9.09 6.62 -24.33
N ILE A 26 -8.76 7.89 -24.12
CA ILE A 26 -7.55 8.30 -23.40
C ILE A 26 -7.67 8.00 -21.90
N ALA A 27 -8.83 8.21 -21.28
CA ALA A 27 -9.08 7.85 -19.89
C ALA A 27 -8.98 6.33 -19.66
N SER A 28 -9.47 5.50 -20.61
CA SER A 28 -9.30 4.04 -20.59
C SER A 28 -7.83 3.61 -20.74
N ALA A 29 -7.04 4.31 -21.56
CA ALA A 29 -5.62 3.96 -21.79
C ALA A 29 -4.73 4.27 -20.57
N ILE A 30 -5.04 5.32 -19.79
CA ILE A 30 -4.29 5.68 -18.58
C ILE A 30 -4.56 4.70 -17.42
N CYS A 31 -5.76 4.11 -17.35
CA CYS A 31 -6.09 3.06 -16.38
C CYS A 31 -5.46 1.70 -16.71
N CYS A 32 -5.08 1.45 -17.97
CA CYS A 32 -4.58 0.14 -18.42
C CYS A 32 -3.07 -0.07 -18.25
N SER A 33 -2.28 0.96 -17.94
CA SER A 33 -0.81 0.83 -17.82
C SER A 33 -0.35 0.05 -16.58
N GLY A 34 -1.27 -0.34 -15.68
CA GLY A 34 -0.98 -1.21 -14.52
C GLY A 34 -1.56 -2.63 -14.66
N CYS A 35 -2.24 -2.94 -15.75
CA CYS A 35 -2.98 -4.20 -15.93
C CYS A 35 -2.28 -5.25 -16.80
N SER A 36 -0.97 -5.11 -17.06
CA SER A 36 -0.24 -6.17 -17.75
C SER A 36 -0.09 -7.37 -16.81
N GLY A 37 -0.94 -8.41 -17.01
CA GLY A 37 -0.72 -9.72 -16.44
C GLY A 37 -1.58 -10.15 -15.27
N ARG A 38 -2.80 -9.59 -15.05
CA ARG A 38 -3.75 -10.19 -14.11
C ARG A 38 -4.12 -11.59 -14.57
N LEU A 39 -3.39 -12.59 -14.07
CA LEU A 39 -3.83 -13.97 -14.15
C LEU A 39 -5.09 -14.17 -13.31
N SER A 40 -5.87 -15.19 -13.68
CA SER A 40 -7.04 -15.58 -12.92
C SER A 40 -6.70 -15.87 -11.45
N GLN A 41 -7.64 -15.65 -10.57
CA GLN A 41 -7.70 -15.72 -9.11
C GLN A 41 -7.17 -17.02 -8.45
N ARG A 42 -5.99 -17.53 -8.80
CA ARG A 42 -5.44 -18.79 -8.28
C ARG A 42 -3.95 -18.75 -7.96
N ALA A 43 -3.38 -17.55 -7.80
CA ALA A 43 -1.95 -17.40 -7.56
C ALA A 43 -1.48 -18.03 -6.23
N LEU A 44 -2.40 -18.27 -5.28
CA LEU A 44 -2.08 -18.84 -3.97
C LEU A 44 -2.14 -20.38 -3.91
N VAL A 45 -2.23 -21.06 -5.04
CA VAL A 45 -2.02 -22.51 -5.09
C VAL A 45 -0.54 -22.80 -4.83
N SER A 46 -0.27 -23.61 -3.80
CA SER A 46 1.10 -23.96 -3.45
C SER A 46 1.78 -24.79 -4.54
N VAL A 47 3.02 -24.43 -4.87
CA VAL A 47 3.86 -25.13 -5.83
C VAL A 47 4.78 -26.11 -5.10
N ALA A 48 4.69 -27.40 -5.41
CA ALA A 48 5.42 -28.47 -4.71
C ALA A 48 6.94 -28.28 -4.71
N GLN A 49 7.50 -27.70 -5.78
CA GLN A 49 8.93 -27.40 -5.92
C GLN A 49 9.12 -25.88 -6.04
N ALA A 50 8.68 -25.14 -5.01
CA ALA A 50 8.82 -23.68 -4.97
C ALA A 50 10.26 -23.21 -4.74
N ASP A 51 11.15 -24.10 -4.31
CA ASP A 51 12.56 -23.79 -4.07
C ASP A 51 13.41 -24.35 -5.21
N THR A 52 14.13 -23.45 -5.85
CA THR A 52 15.16 -23.75 -6.84
C THR A 52 16.40 -22.91 -6.51
N GLU A 53 17.51 -23.19 -7.16
CA GLU A 53 18.75 -22.43 -6.96
C GLU A 53 18.52 -20.92 -7.16
N GLY A 54 18.94 -20.12 -6.21
CA GLY A 54 18.84 -18.67 -6.21
C GLY A 54 17.48 -18.08 -5.81
N THR A 55 16.45 -18.90 -5.56
CA THR A 55 15.16 -18.38 -5.05
C THR A 55 15.24 -17.97 -3.58
N SER A 56 14.38 -17.03 -3.18
CA SER A 56 14.27 -16.55 -1.80
C SER A 56 12.87 -16.77 -1.25
N ARG A 57 12.75 -17.20 0.02
CA ARG A 57 11.47 -17.35 0.71
C ARG A 57 11.13 -16.14 1.57
N VAL A 58 9.93 -15.60 1.41
CA VAL A 58 9.38 -14.56 2.26
C VAL A 58 8.11 -15.07 2.92
N PRO A 59 8.17 -15.43 4.22
CA PRO A 59 6.97 -15.78 5.00
C PRO A 59 6.23 -14.50 5.40
N VAL A 60 4.93 -14.40 5.06
CA VAL A 60 4.05 -13.29 5.38
C VAL A 60 2.96 -13.79 6.30
N LEU A 61 2.84 -13.21 7.50
CA LEU A 61 1.69 -13.39 8.36
C LEU A 61 0.57 -12.44 7.92
N VAL A 62 -0.67 -12.89 7.94
CA VAL A 62 -1.81 -12.13 7.43
C VAL A 62 -2.90 -12.03 8.48
N ALA A 63 -3.46 -10.82 8.63
CA ALA A 63 -4.76 -10.57 9.22
C ALA A 63 -5.66 -9.92 8.15
N THR A 64 -6.92 -10.34 8.07
CA THR A 64 -7.81 -9.87 7.00
C THR A 64 -9.26 -9.77 7.45
N LYS A 65 -9.97 -8.80 6.89
CA LYS A 65 -11.44 -8.61 6.99
C LYS A 65 -12.18 -9.15 5.75
N ARG A 66 -11.49 -9.91 4.91
CA ARG A 66 -12.06 -10.57 3.73
C ARG A 66 -12.73 -11.89 4.12
N ASN A 67 -13.85 -12.20 3.50
CA ASN A 67 -14.44 -13.54 3.58
C ASN A 67 -13.52 -14.59 2.95
N ARG A 68 -13.48 -15.78 3.57
CA ARG A 68 -12.81 -16.93 2.95
C ARG A 68 -13.50 -17.29 1.65
N SER A 69 -12.72 -17.53 0.61
CA SER A 69 -13.25 -18.01 -0.67
C SER A 69 -13.73 -19.45 -0.53
N THR A 70 -14.97 -19.70 -0.91
CA THR A 70 -15.56 -21.04 -0.95
C THR A 70 -15.57 -21.65 -2.35
N THR A 71 -15.33 -20.83 -3.36
CA THR A 71 -15.45 -21.21 -4.77
C THR A 71 -14.09 -21.44 -5.44
N ASN A 72 -13.00 -20.92 -4.87
CA ASN A 72 -11.69 -20.89 -5.54
C ASN A 72 -10.56 -21.27 -4.56
N VAL A 73 -10.10 -22.50 -4.63
CA VAL A 73 -9.08 -23.07 -3.71
C VAL A 73 -7.78 -22.25 -3.70
N GLY A 74 -7.41 -21.61 -4.81
CA GLY A 74 -6.19 -20.80 -4.91
C GLY A 74 -6.36 -19.32 -4.62
N GLU A 75 -7.53 -18.88 -4.16
CA GLU A 75 -7.81 -17.49 -3.82
C GLU A 75 -7.64 -17.21 -2.32
N MET A 76 -7.85 -18.19 -1.45
CA MET A 76 -7.95 -18.12 0.00
C MET A 76 -9.05 -17.15 0.50
N PHE A 77 -8.98 -15.87 0.12
CA PHE A 77 -9.89 -14.82 0.55
C PHE A 77 -10.38 -14.00 -0.64
N GLY A 78 -11.69 -13.78 -0.71
CA GLY A 78 -12.37 -13.01 -1.74
C GLY A 78 -12.38 -11.50 -1.49
N SER A 79 -13.30 -10.81 -2.15
CA SER A 79 -13.50 -9.36 -2.02
C SER A 79 -14.62 -8.96 -1.06
N GLU A 80 -15.38 -9.93 -0.54
CA GLU A 80 -16.50 -9.66 0.36
C GLU A 80 -16.01 -9.41 1.79
N ARG A 81 -16.78 -8.60 2.55
CA ARG A 81 -16.49 -8.24 3.95
C ARG A 81 -16.85 -9.40 4.87
N ALA A 82 -15.93 -9.81 5.74
CA ALA A 82 -16.21 -10.74 6.83
C ALA A 82 -16.67 -9.99 8.07
N GLU A 83 -17.43 -10.66 8.94
CA GLU A 83 -17.79 -10.11 10.26
C GLU A 83 -16.60 -10.10 11.21
N GLU A 84 -15.78 -11.16 11.17
CA GLU A 84 -14.65 -11.36 12.05
C GLU A 84 -13.31 -11.27 11.31
N VAL A 85 -12.25 -10.98 12.05
CA VAL A 85 -10.87 -11.02 11.51
C VAL A 85 -10.44 -12.45 11.32
N SER A 86 -10.00 -12.79 10.12
CA SER A 86 -9.36 -14.06 9.79
C SER A 86 -7.84 -13.89 9.73
N TYR A 87 -7.14 -15.00 10.00
CA TYR A 87 -5.67 -15.03 9.99
C TYR A 87 -5.16 -16.10 9.03
N ALA A 88 -3.97 -15.88 8.49
CA ALA A 88 -3.29 -16.82 7.60
C ALA A 88 -1.77 -16.66 7.65
N SER A 89 -1.07 -17.63 7.11
CA SER A 89 0.35 -17.55 6.79
C SER A 89 0.55 -17.93 5.32
N VAL A 90 1.26 -17.09 4.58
CA VAL A 90 1.59 -17.34 3.17
C VAL A 90 3.09 -17.18 3.00
N THR A 91 3.75 -18.21 2.49
CA THR A 91 5.17 -18.14 2.12
C THR A 91 5.29 -17.98 0.61
N VAL A 92 5.87 -16.88 0.17
CA VAL A 92 6.12 -16.58 -1.24
C VAL A 92 7.56 -16.95 -1.59
N SER A 93 7.75 -17.72 -2.64
CA SER A 93 9.05 -17.93 -3.28
C SER A 93 9.24 -16.87 -4.37
N ILE A 94 10.36 -16.15 -4.28
CA ILE A 94 10.75 -15.07 -5.17
C ILE A 94 11.86 -15.56 -6.08
N PRO A 95 11.77 -15.34 -7.41
CA PRO A 95 12.79 -15.77 -8.35
C PRO A 95 14.14 -15.08 -8.11
N PRO A 96 15.24 -15.64 -8.61
CA PRO A 96 16.56 -15.01 -8.51
C PRO A 96 16.57 -13.58 -9.05
N ASP A 97 17.40 -12.71 -8.47
CA ASP A 97 17.51 -11.30 -8.89
C ASP A 97 17.89 -11.15 -10.38
N SER A 98 18.59 -12.14 -10.95
CA SER A 98 18.91 -12.18 -12.39
C SER A 98 17.70 -12.43 -13.30
N ALA A 99 16.60 -12.97 -12.77
CA ALA A 99 15.38 -13.31 -13.53
C ALA A 99 14.23 -12.31 -13.27
N ARG A 100 14.48 -11.25 -12.52
CA ARG A 100 13.44 -10.30 -12.13
C ARG A 100 13.90 -8.85 -12.23
N LYS A 101 12.94 -7.94 -12.25
CA LYS A 101 13.18 -6.51 -12.09
C LYS A 101 12.85 -6.10 -10.65
N ILE A 102 13.82 -5.53 -9.95
CA ILE A 102 13.67 -5.04 -8.58
C ILE A 102 12.53 -4.00 -8.54
N GLY A 103 11.69 -4.05 -7.50
CA GLY A 103 10.52 -3.19 -7.37
C GLY A 103 9.26 -3.71 -8.07
N GLU A 104 9.36 -4.76 -8.89
CA GLU A 104 8.22 -5.35 -9.61
C GLU A 104 7.94 -6.78 -9.16
N VAL A 105 6.66 -7.17 -9.20
CA VAL A 105 6.23 -8.56 -9.05
C VAL A 105 6.24 -9.21 -10.43
N GLN A 106 7.08 -10.22 -10.64
CA GLN A 106 7.04 -11.06 -11.84
C GLN A 106 5.93 -12.09 -11.69
N TRP A 107 4.76 -11.77 -12.26
CA TRP A 107 3.61 -12.66 -12.24
C TRP A 107 3.85 -13.90 -13.11
N PRO A 108 3.40 -15.09 -12.66
CA PRO A 108 3.48 -16.28 -13.51
C PRO A 108 2.57 -16.12 -14.74
N THR A 109 3.04 -16.57 -15.90
CA THR A 109 2.27 -16.55 -17.16
C THR A 109 1.31 -17.72 -17.29
N SER A 110 1.52 -18.78 -16.49
CA SER A 110 0.67 -19.97 -16.36
C SER A 110 0.67 -20.46 -14.92
N LEU A 111 -0.33 -21.27 -14.55
CA LEU A 111 -0.39 -21.91 -13.23
C LEU A 111 -0.26 -23.44 -13.38
N PRO A 112 0.58 -24.09 -12.58
CA PRO A 112 1.49 -23.51 -11.59
C PRO A 112 2.61 -22.68 -12.24
N GLY A 113 3.09 -21.61 -11.55
CA GLY A 113 4.19 -20.79 -12.04
C GLY A 113 5.57 -21.51 -11.93
N ASP A 114 6.54 -21.05 -12.73
CA ASP A 114 7.94 -21.47 -12.61
C ASP A 114 8.65 -20.59 -11.56
N PRO A 115 9.11 -21.15 -10.42
CA PRO A 115 9.76 -20.39 -9.36
C PRO A 115 11.09 -19.75 -9.78
N ARG A 116 11.69 -20.20 -10.89
CA ARG A 116 12.93 -19.59 -11.43
C ARG A 116 12.67 -18.28 -12.18
N GLN A 117 11.42 -17.99 -12.59
CA GLN A 117 11.07 -16.86 -13.44
C GLN A 117 9.96 -15.98 -12.87
N SER A 118 9.17 -16.50 -11.94
CA SER A 118 8.01 -15.81 -11.39
C SER A 118 7.86 -16.03 -9.89
N PHE A 119 7.13 -15.13 -9.26
CA PHE A 119 6.69 -15.31 -7.89
C PHE A 119 5.71 -16.47 -7.83
N VAL A 120 5.90 -17.37 -6.85
CA VAL A 120 4.99 -18.49 -6.62
C VAL A 120 4.72 -18.65 -5.13
N THR A 121 3.59 -19.25 -4.79
CA THR A 121 3.27 -19.58 -3.41
C THR A 121 3.93 -20.90 -3.03
N ALA A 122 4.80 -20.87 -2.01
CA ALA A 122 5.43 -22.08 -1.47
C ALA A 122 4.53 -22.79 -0.45
N SER A 123 3.82 -22.03 0.39
CA SER A 123 2.78 -22.54 1.30
C SER A 123 1.74 -21.45 1.58
N ALA A 124 0.50 -21.88 1.88
CA ALA A 124 -0.60 -21.00 2.22
C ALA A 124 -1.56 -21.71 3.18
N ASP A 125 -1.60 -21.26 4.43
CA ASP A 125 -2.32 -21.91 5.52
C ASP A 125 -3.22 -20.94 6.24
N TYR A 126 -4.45 -21.37 6.57
CA TYR A 126 -5.32 -20.63 7.48
C TYR A 126 -4.84 -20.82 8.92
N LEU A 127 -4.89 -19.74 9.69
CA LEU A 127 -4.55 -19.74 11.11
C LEU A 127 -5.76 -19.29 11.94
N ASP A 128 -5.78 -19.68 13.19
CA ASP A 128 -6.57 -18.99 14.21
C ASP A 128 -5.72 -17.89 14.88
N LYS A 129 -6.33 -17.09 15.74
CA LYS A 129 -5.65 -15.98 16.44
C LYS A 129 -4.49 -16.46 17.30
N GLN A 130 -4.62 -17.62 17.96
CA GLN A 130 -3.58 -18.16 18.83
C GLN A 130 -2.37 -18.66 18.01
N SER A 131 -2.62 -19.38 16.91
CA SER A 131 -1.60 -19.84 15.98
C SER A 131 -0.87 -18.66 15.30
N PHE A 132 -1.60 -17.61 14.94
CA PHE A 132 -0.99 -16.38 14.45
C PHE A 132 -0.04 -15.75 15.47
N ALA A 133 -0.48 -15.59 16.73
CA ALA A 133 0.36 -15.03 17.79
C ALA A 133 1.59 -15.93 18.10
N ALA A 134 1.43 -17.26 18.02
CA ALA A 134 2.53 -18.22 18.17
C ALA A 134 3.54 -18.10 17.01
N ALA A 135 3.06 -18.01 15.76
CA ALA A 135 3.91 -17.83 14.58
C ALA A 135 4.68 -16.50 14.64
N LEU A 136 4.03 -15.42 15.08
CA LEU A 136 4.68 -14.13 15.32
C LEU A 136 5.81 -14.25 16.36
N SER A 137 5.56 -14.96 17.48
CA SER A 137 6.56 -15.19 18.51
C SER A 137 7.74 -16.04 18.01
N ALA A 138 7.46 -17.08 17.23
CA ALA A 138 8.48 -17.92 16.61
C ALA A 138 9.38 -17.14 15.64
N ALA A 139 8.76 -16.30 14.79
CA ALA A 139 9.48 -15.42 13.88
C ALA A 139 10.36 -14.39 14.62
N ALA A 140 9.86 -13.79 15.72
CA ALA A 140 10.61 -12.85 16.55
C ALA A 140 11.85 -13.50 17.18
N LYS A 141 11.70 -14.72 17.70
CA LYS A 141 12.82 -15.50 18.25
C LYS A 141 13.85 -15.86 17.17
N LYS A 142 13.39 -16.27 15.99
CA LYS A 142 14.26 -16.64 14.87
C LYS A 142 15.09 -15.44 14.36
N THR A 143 14.49 -14.27 14.25
CA THR A 143 15.20 -13.05 13.79
C THR A 143 16.02 -12.38 14.89
N GLY A 144 15.76 -12.68 16.17
CA GLY A 144 16.41 -12.06 17.33
C GLY A 144 16.06 -10.58 17.53
N ARG A 145 15.21 -9.97 16.71
CA ARG A 145 15.02 -8.51 16.66
C ARG A 145 13.67 -8.03 17.19
N GLY A 146 12.61 -8.85 17.13
CA GLY A 146 11.27 -8.48 17.59
C GLY A 146 10.66 -7.26 16.87
N LYS A 147 11.17 -6.90 15.69
CA LYS A 147 10.63 -5.83 14.86
C LYS A 147 9.57 -6.38 13.91
N VAL A 148 8.42 -5.72 13.83
CA VAL A 148 7.30 -6.09 12.96
C VAL A 148 7.10 -4.99 11.93
N LEU A 149 6.94 -5.39 10.67
CA LEU A 149 6.55 -4.53 9.58
C LEU A 149 5.12 -4.87 9.18
N VAL A 150 4.19 -3.95 9.47
CA VAL A 150 2.78 -4.08 9.05
C VAL A 150 2.59 -3.35 7.72
N PHE A 151 2.00 -4.02 6.74
CA PHE A 151 1.63 -3.39 5.47
C PHE A 151 0.11 -3.35 5.30
N VAL A 152 -0.42 -2.19 4.89
CA VAL A 152 -1.83 -1.96 4.56
C VAL A 152 -1.92 -1.52 3.11
N HIS A 153 -2.49 -2.38 2.26
CA HIS A 153 -2.56 -2.13 0.81
C HIS A 153 -3.58 -1.05 0.42
N GLY A 154 -3.50 -0.55 -0.80
CA GLY A 154 -4.38 0.49 -1.34
C GLY A 154 -5.63 -0.06 -2.05
N PHE A 155 -6.32 0.85 -2.75
CA PHE A 155 -7.46 0.57 -3.64
C PHE A 155 -7.10 -0.43 -4.74
N ASN A 156 -8.10 -1.16 -5.23
CA ASN A 156 -7.99 -2.04 -6.39
C ASN A 156 -6.95 -3.16 -6.22
N ASN A 157 -6.86 -3.75 -5.03
CA ASN A 157 -5.98 -4.87 -4.75
C ASN A 157 -6.79 -6.13 -4.40
N ARG A 158 -6.54 -7.23 -5.09
CA ARG A 158 -6.97 -8.56 -4.65
C ARG A 158 -6.06 -9.06 -3.55
N PHE A 159 -6.48 -10.14 -2.90
CA PHE A 159 -5.73 -10.72 -1.79
C PHE A 159 -4.34 -11.23 -2.22
N ASP A 160 -4.27 -11.98 -3.31
CA ASP A 160 -3.02 -12.48 -3.90
C ASP A 160 -2.07 -11.37 -4.33
N GLU A 161 -2.62 -10.29 -4.92
CA GLU A 161 -1.84 -9.10 -5.32
C GLU A 161 -1.20 -8.41 -4.11
N ALA A 162 -1.97 -8.24 -3.03
CA ALA A 162 -1.45 -7.64 -1.80
C ALA A 162 -0.34 -8.49 -1.15
N VAL A 163 -0.51 -9.82 -1.12
CA VAL A 163 0.49 -10.76 -0.59
C VAL A 163 1.79 -10.70 -1.40
N TYR A 164 1.71 -10.84 -2.73
CA TYR A 164 2.91 -10.86 -3.58
C TYR A 164 3.62 -9.50 -3.60
N ARG A 165 2.87 -8.40 -3.66
CA ARG A 165 3.44 -7.04 -3.57
C ARG A 165 4.16 -6.84 -2.25
N PHE A 166 3.57 -7.27 -1.15
CA PHE A 166 4.21 -7.12 0.15
C PHE A 166 5.46 -8.01 0.29
N ALA A 167 5.40 -9.26 -0.20
CA ALA A 167 6.58 -10.12 -0.23
C ALA A 167 7.72 -9.50 -1.05
N GLN A 168 7.40 -8.87 -2.20
CA GLN A 168 8.37 -8.12 -3.00
C GLN A 168 8.99 -6.97 -2.21
N ILE A 169 8.17 -6.13 -1.55
CA ILE A 169 8.65 -5.01 -0.74
C ILE A 169 9.62 -5.49 0.35
N VAL A 170 9.24 -6.53 1.08
CA VAL A 170 10.07 -7.13 2.15
C VAL A 170 11.40 -7.64 1.60
N HIS A 171 11.37 -8.38 0.49
CA HIS A 171 12.57 -8.93 -0.12
C HIS A 171 13.52 -7.84 -0.61
N ASP A 172 13.00 -6.88 -1.35
CA ASP A 172 13.80 -5.85 -1.99
C ASP A 172 14.36 -4.83 -0.99
N SER A 173 13.62 -4.52 0.07
CA SER A 173 14.09 -3.64 1.15
C SER A 173 15.13 -4.32 2.05
N LYS A 174 15.22 -5.66 2.02
CA LYS A 174 16.03 -6.44 2.97
C LYS A 174 15.72 -6.08 4.43
N ALA A 175 14.47 -5.61 4.67
CA ALA A 175 14.02 -5.15 5.98
C ALA A 175 14.14 -6.26 7.02
N PRO A 176 14.92 -6.09 8.11
CA PRO A 176 15.11 -7.10 9.12
C PRO A 176 13.93 -7.14 10.10
N ALA A 177 12.71 -7.29 9.57
CA ALA A 177 11.45 -7.26 10.30
C ALA A 177 10.58 -8.46 9.96
N ILE A 178 9.63 -8.78 10.83
CA ILE A 178 8.62 -9.82 10.60
C ILE A 178 7.50 -9.22 9.77
N PRO A 179 7.22 -9.74 8.56
CA PRO A 179 6.20 -9.18 7.70
C PRO A 179 4.81 -9.60 8.16
N VAL A 180 3.94 -8.61 8.36
CA VAL A 180 2.52 -8.78 8.67
C VAL A 180 1.70 -7.96 7.69
N LEU A 181 0.87 -8.62 6.89
CA LEU A 181 -0.08 -7.97 5.99
C LEU A 181 -1.41 -7.78 6.69
N PHE A 182 -1.95 -6.56 6.67
CA PHE A 182 -3.38 -6.35 6.88
C PHE A 182 -4.07 -6.19 5.53
N SER A 183 -4.93 -7.15 5.16
CA SER A 183 -5.67 -7.10 3.91
C SER A 183 -7.15 -6.81 4.15
N TRP A 184 -7.59 -5.61 3.74
CA TRP A 184 -8.99 -5.22 3.78
C TRP A 184 -9.72 -5.59 2.47
N PRO A 185 -11.07 -5.74 2.46
CA PRO A 185 -11.82 -6.29 1.32
C PRO A 185 -11.99 -5.27 0.18
N SER A 186 -10.88 -4.92 -0.49
CA SER A 186 -10.91 -4.21 -1.77
C SER A 186 -11.40 -5.12 -2.88
N ARG A 187 -12.22 -4.58 -3.77
CA ARG A 187 -12.86 -5.33 -4.84
C ARG A 187 -11.90 -5.82 -5.93
N GLY A 188 -10.74 -5.20 -6.05
CA GLY A 188 -9.76 -5.56 -7.09
C GLY A 188 -10.22 -5.19 -8.50
N VAL A 189 -11.09 -4.19 -8.63
CA VAL A 189 -11.57 -3.66 -9.90
C VAL A 189 -11.52 -2.13 -9.91
N VAL A 190 -11.36 -1.53 -11.10
CA VAL A 190 -11.33 -0.07 -11.28
C VAL A 190 -12.71 0.47 -11.60
N GLY A 191 -12.98 1.71 -11.14
CA GLY A 191 -14.20 2.45 -11.44
C GLY A 191 -14.66 3.28 -10.25
N LEU A 192 -15.49 4.28 -10.50
CA LEU A 192 -15.98 5.21 -9.47
C LEU A 192 -16.79 4.47 -8.39
N ARG A 193 -17.68 3.58 -8.80
CA ARG A 193 -18.48 2.77 -7.87
C ARG A 193 -17.59 1.84 -7.03
N ALA A 194 -16.61 1.18 -7.67
CA ALA A 194 -15.66 0.33 -6.97
C ALA A 194 -14.82 1.13 -5.96
N TYR A 195 -14.44 2.36 -6.29
CA TYR A 195 -13.74 3.25 -5.36
C TYR A 195 -14.61 3.58 -4.13
N GLN A 196 -15.90 3.86 -4.32
CA GLN A 196 -16.84 4.12 -3.21
C GLN A 196 -17.05 2.88 -2.35
N ASP A 197 -17.29 1.71 -2.97
CA ASP A 197 -17.42 0.43 -2.26
C ASP A 197 -16.14 0.10 -1.45
N ASP A 198 -14.97 0.39 -2.01
CA ASP A 198 -13.68 0.17 -1.35
C ASP A 198 -13.47 1.14 -0.19
N LEU A 199 -13.89 2.40 -0.30
CA LEU A 199 -13.82 3.39 0.78
C LEU A 199 -14.68 2.95 1.98
N GLU A 200 -15.89 2.43 1.71
CA GLU A 200 -16.73 1.84 2.76
C GLU A 200 -16.09 0.60 3.38
N SER A 201 -15.45 -0.25 2.57
CA SER A 201 -14.75 -1.45 3.04
C SER A 201 -13.54 -1.10 3.90
N ALA A 202 -12.78 -0.09 3.52
CA ALA A 202 -11.69 0.45 4.32
C ALA A 202 -12.20 0.99 5.66
N THR A 203 -13.26 1.82 5.64
CA THR A 203 -13.90 2.35 6.86
C THR A 203 -14.38 1.24 7.79
N ASN A 204 -15.04 0.22 7.26
CA ASN A 204 -15.52 -0.96 8.02
C ASN A 204 -14.37 -1.79 8.62
N SER A 205 -13.17 -1.70 8.04
CA SER A 205 -12.00 -2.47 8.47
C SER A 205 -11.18 -1.78 9.58
N ARG A 206 -11.54 -0.58 10.01
CA ARG A 206 -10.83 0.22 11.02
C ARG A 206 -10.58 -0.56 12.31
N ASP A 207 -11.63 -1.10 12.90
CA ASP A 207 -11.55 -1.81 14.18
C ASP A 207 -10.73 -3.11 14.08
N ALA A 208 -10.70 -3.71 12.90
CA ALA A 208 -9.87 -4.90 12.63
C ALA A 208 -8.36 -4.57 12.58
N VAL A 209 -7.98 -3.39 12.09
CA VAL A 209 -6.59 -2.90 12.20
C VAL A 209 -6.21 -2.70 13.67
N GLU A 210 -7.12 -2.13 14.47
CA GLU A 210 -6.88 -1.96 15.90
C GLU A 210 -6.71 -3.31 16.62
N GLN A 211 -7.56 -4.31 16.32
CA GLN A 211 -7.43 -5.67 16.85
C GLN A 211 -6.10 -6.32 16.48
N LEU A 212 -5.63 -6.12 15.25
CA LEU A 212 -4.31 -6.59 14.82
C LEU A 212 -3.21 -5.92 15.65
N LEU A 213 -3.26 -4.60 15.81
CA LEU A 213 -2.28 -3.85 16.61
C LEU A 213 -2.29 -4.27 18.07
N ASP A 214 -3.45 -4.59 18.64
CA ASP A 214 -3.57 -5.17 20.00
C ASP A 214 -2.92 -6.56 20.07
N THR A 215 -3.16 -7.41 19.09
CA THR A 215 -2.57 -8.75 19.04
C THR A 215 -1.05 -8.68 18.94
N ILE A 216 -0.51 -7.80 18.09
CA ILE A 216 0.93 -7.58 17.94
C ILE A 216 1.51 -6.90 19.21
N GLY A 217 0.84 -5.87 19.71
CA GLY A 217 1.25 -5.09 20.87
C GLY A 217 1.29 -5.91 22.16
N GLY A 218 0.32 -6.83 22.34
CA GLY A 218 0.25 -7.76 23.47
C GLY A 218 1.30 -8.88 23.43
N ASN A 219 1.95 -9.10 22.30
CA ASN A 219 2.97 -10.14 22.18
C ASN A 219 4.30 -9.70 22.80
N ALA A 220 4.75 -10.37 23.85
CA ALA A 220 5.95 -10.00 24.63
C ALA A 220 7.25 -10.04 23.80
N THR A 221 7.30 -10.84 22.74
CA THR A 221 8.49 -10.95 21.88
C THR A 221 8.62 -9.80 20.87
N VAL A 222 7.53 -9.06 20.61
CA VAL A 222 7.53 -7.88 19.75
C VAL A 222 8.01 -6.67 20.54
N LYS A 223 9.00 -5.96 20.00
CA LYS A 223 9.60 -4.76 20.59
C LYS A 223 9.17 -3.49 19.86
N GLU A 224 9.03 -3.56 18.55
CA GLU A 224 8.78 -2.41 17.69
C GLU A 224 7.86 -2.78 16.53
N VAL A 225 6.97 -1.88 16.16
CA VAL A 225 6.07 -1.97 15.01
C VAL A 225 6.31 -0.75 14.12
N THR A 226 6.58 -1.01 12.85
CA THR A 226 6.54 -0.02 11.77
C THR A 226 5.35 -0.36 10.88
N ILE A 227 4.50 0.63 10.59
CA ILE A 227 3.36 0.49 9.69
C ILE A 227 3.71 1.18 8.37
N VAL A 228 3.52 0.48 7.27
CA VAL A 228 3.58 1.04 5.90
C VAL A 228 2.20 0.92 5.30
N CYS A 229 1.65 2.01 4.85
CA CYS A 229 0.37 2.02 4.16
C CYS A 229 0.49 2.65 2.78
N HIS A 230 -0.39 2.27 1.86
CA HIS A 230 -0.43 2.80 0.51
C HIS A 230 -1.81 3.35 0.15
N SER A 231 -1.85 4.53 -0.45
CA SER A 231 -3.05 5.13 -1.04
C SER A 231 -4.24 5.13 -0.06
N MET A 232 -5.39 4.52 -0.40
CA MET A 232 -6.57 4.34 0.47
C MET A 232 -6.26 3.52 1.75
N GLY A 233 -5.26 2.66 1.74
CA GLY A 233 -4.78 1.98 2.96
C GLY A 233 -4.22 2.94 4.00
N CYS A 234 -3.72 4.12 3.57
CA CYS A 234 -3.31 5.17 4.51
C CYS A 234 -4.51 5.87 5.15
N PHE A 235 -5.60 6.05 4.43
CA PHE A 235 -6.85 6.50 5.03
C PHE A 235 -7.30 5.53 6.14
N LEU A 236 -7.38 4.22 5.84
CA LEU A 236 -7.72 3.20 6.83
C LEU A 236 -6.77 3.21 8.04
N THR A 237 -5.46 3.30 7.80
CA THR A 237 -4.45 3.31 8.85
C THR A 237 -4.61 4.52 9.78
N LEU A 238 -4.78 5.71 9.21
CA LEU A 238 -4.96 6.94 9.98
C LEU A 238 -6.26 6.92 10.78
N GLU A 239 -7.37 6.44 10.20
CA GLU A 239 -8.64 6.24 10.90
C GLU A 239 -8.49 5.29 12.11
N ALA A 240 -7.77 4.17 11.94
CA ALA A 240 -7.54 3.23 13.03
C ALA A 240 -6.66 3.81 14.14
N LEU A 241 -5.57 4.48 13.79
CA LEU A 241 -4.66 5.08 14.76
C LEU A 241 -5.34 6.24 15.52
N HIS A 242 -6.10 7.08 14.81
CA HIS A 242 -6.87 8.18 15.39
C HIS A 242 -7.94 7.67 16.35
N SER A 243 -8.79 6.72 15.91
CA SER A 243 -9.82 6.11 16.75
C SER A 243 -9.21 5.49 18.01
N ARG A 244 -8.08 4.80 17.89
CA ARG A 244 -7.36 4.21 19.00
C ARG A 244 -6.83 5.28 19.97
N ALA A 245 -6.26 6.37 19.48
CA ALA A 245 -5.80 7.48 20.28
C ALA A 245 -6.93 8.10 21.11
N LEU A 246 -8.10 8.31 20.49
CA LEU A 246 -9.26 8.87 21.18
C LEU A 246 -9.86 7.92 22.22
N ARG A 247 -9.94 6.62 21.92
CA ARG A 247 -10.56 5.62 22.83
C ARG A 247 -9.65 5.22 23.98
N ALA A 248 -8.36 5.03 23.72
CA ALA A 248 -7.41 4.50 24.69
C ALA A 248 -6.41 5.55 25.23
N GLY A 249 -6.52 6.79 24.79
CA GLY A 249 -5.58 7.87 25.15
C GLY A 249 -4.18 7.69 24.56
N LYS A 250 -3.93 6.61 23.79
CA LYS A 250 -2.64 6.32 23.16
C LYS A 250 -2.78 5.33 22.00
N ILE A 251 -1.85 5.41 21.04
CA ILE A 251 -1.81 4.48 19.90
C ILE A 251 -1.20 3.13 20.28
N GLY A 252 -0.30 3.10 21.23
CA GLY A 252 0.44 1.92 21.71
C GLY A 252 1.94 2.11 21.60
N ASP A 253 2.62 1.79 22.69
CA ASP A 253 4.04 2.15 22.90
C ASP A 253 5.00 1.45 21.91
N LYS A 254 4.57 0.34 21.31
CA LYS A 254 5.38 -0.41 20.33
C LYS A 254 5.26 0.13 18.89
N VAL A 255 4.23 0.90 18.56
CA VAL A 255 4.12 1.53 17.23
C VAL A 255 5.05 2.75 17.22
N LYS A 256 6.16 2.63 16.49
CA LYS A 256 7.20 3.65 16.47
C LYS A 256 7.17 4.50 15.20
N ASN A 257 6.86 3.89 14.06
CA ASN A 257 6.92 4.57 12.77
C ASN A 257 5.67 4.25 11.93
N VAL A 258 5.18 5.24 11.20
CA VAL A 258 4.11 5.13 10.22
C VAL A 258 4.57 5.80 8.92
N LEU A 259 4.67 5.01 7.85
CA LEU A 259 5.09 5.43 6.54
C LEU A 259 3.84 5.53 5.64
N LEU A 260 3.49 6.75 5.27
CA LEU A 260 2.35 7.07 4.41
C LEU A 260 2.85 7.18 2.96
N VAL A 261 2.53 6.19 2.13
CA VAL A 261 3.00 6.12 0.74
C VAL A 261 1.87 6.52 -0.20
N ALA A 262 2.07 7.61 -0.96
CA ALA A 262 1.09 8.18 -1.88
C ALA A 262 -0.33 8.23 -1.25
N PRO A 263 -0.49 8.82 -0.03
CA PRO A 263 -1.72 8.69 0.75
C PRO A 263 -2.91 9.39 0.07
N ASP A 264 -3.97 8.60 -0.16
CA ASP A 264 -5.25 9.10 -0.64
C ASP A 264 -6.13 9.53 0.55
N VAL A 265 -5.76 10.63 1.16
CA VAL A 265 -6.36 11.20 2.38
C VAL A 265 -6.64 12.67 2.17
N ASP A 266 -7.80 13.14 2.61
CA ASP A 266 -8.11 14.58 2.68
C ASP A 266 -7.09 15.29 3.59
N ILE A 267 -6.44 16.32 3.08
CA ILE A 267 -5.42 17.08 3.84
C ILE A 267 -5.98 17.70 5.13
N ASN A 268 -7.24 18.15 5.13
CA ASN A 268 -7.85 18.75 6.31
C ASN A 268 -8.21 17.70 7.36
N LEU A 269 -8.67 16.52 6.91
CA LEU A 269 -8.87 15.36 7.78
C LEU A 269 -7.54 14.96 8.44
N PHE A 270 -6.47 14.84 7.66
CA PHE A 270 -5.13 14.53 8.17
C PHE A 270 -4.67 15.53 9.25
N ARG A 271 -4.81 16.84 8.99
CA ARG A 271 -4.47 17.89 9.98
C ARG A 271 -5.25 17.73 11.28
N THR A 272 -6.53 17.40 11.20
CA THR A 272 -7.38 17.17 12.37
C THR A 272 -6.92 15.95 13.13
N GLN A 273 -6.70 14.82 12.45
CA GLN A 273 -6.22 13.58 13.07
C GLN A 273 -4.85 13.76 13.75
N MET A 274 -3.91 14.45 13.09
CA MET A 274 -2.58 14.72 13.67
C MET A 274 -2.68 15.53 14.98
N ARG A 275 -3.51 16.56 15.00
CA ARG A 275 -3.74 17.39 16.19
C ARG A 275 -4.39 16.59 17.33
N GLU A 276 -5.41 15.76 17.01
CA GLU A 276 -6.17 15.01 18.01
C GLU A 276 -5.39 13.80 18.55
N MET A 277 -4.52 13.17 17.74
CA MET A 277 -3.60 12.13 18.22
C MET A 277 -2.53 12.67 19.18
N GLY A 278 -2.26 13.96 19.19
CA GLY A 278 -1.35 14.61 20.14
C GLY A 278 0.13 14.23 20.00
N SER A 279 0.94 14.59 20.99
CA SER A 279 2.40 14.41 20.97
C SER A 279 2.86 12.97 21.23
N GLY A 280 2.00 12.11 21.80
CA GLY A 280 2.31 10.69 22.08
C GLY A 280 2.20 9.76 20.87
N ARG A 281 1.98 10.29 19.67
CA ARG A 281 1.85 9.53 18.43
C ARG A 281 3.20 9.01 17.90
N PRO A 282 3.21 7.96 17.05
CA PRO A 282 4.40 7.49 16.37
C PRO A 282 4.99 8.56 15.44
N ARG A 283 6.20 8.35 14.95
CA ARG A 283 6.81 9.20 13.93
C ARG A 283 6.15 8.93 12.59
N PHE A 284 5.76 9.99 11.87
CA PHE A 284 5.20 9.91 10.55
C PHE A 284 6.25 10.28 9.48
N SER A 285 6.28 9.48 8.43
CA SER A 285 7.03 9.78 7.21
C SER A 285 6.06 9.76 6.01
N LEU A 286 6.12 10.78 5.18
CA LEU A 286 5.23 11.01 4.06
C LEU A 286 6.01 10.89 2.75
N PHE A 287 5.59 9.97 1.89
CA PHE A 287 6.09 9.80 0.53
C PHE A 287 5.02 10.28 -0.43
N LEU A 288 5.25 11.38 -1.12
CA LEU A 288 4.29 12.01 -2.00
C LEU A 288 4.82 12.13 -3.43
N SER A 289 3.90 12.36 -4.37
CA SER A 289 4.21 12.57 -5.78
C SER A 289 3.12 13.42 -6.42
N GLN A 290 3.46 14.64 -6.83
CA GLN A 290 2.53 15.59 -7.45
C GLN A 290 2.13 15.17 -8.87
N ASP A 291 2.82 14.23 -9.50
CA ASP A 291 2.51 13.68 -10.82
C ASP A 291 1.67 12.38 -10.77
N ASP A 292 1.18 12.00 -9.58
CA ASP A 292 0.35 10.81 -9.39
C ASP A 292 -1.06 10.98 -10.00
N GLY A 293 -1.28 10.32 -11.14
CA GLY A 293 -2.55 10.37 -11.86
C GLY A 293 -3.73 9.77 -11.10
N ALA A 294 -3.48 8.79 -10.22
CA ALA A 294 -4.53 8.16 -9.43
C ALA A 294 -5.03 9.10 -8.31
N LEU A 295 -4.14 9.85 -7.67
CA LEU A 295 -4.51 10.86 -6.68
C LEU A 295 -5.25 12.04 -7.33
N LYS A 296 -4.86 12.44 -8.55
CA LYS A 296 -5.58 13.46 -9.31
C LYS A 296 -7.00 13.01 -9.67
N LEU A 297 -7.19 11.75 -10.04
CA LEU A 297 -8.51 11.17 -10.27
C LEU A 297 -9.33 11.10 -8.98
N SER A 298 -8.74 10.66 -7.87
CA SER A 298 -9.37 10.67 -6.55
C SER A 298 -9.82 12.06 -6.13
N LYS A 299 -8.97 13.07 -6.30
CA LYS A 299 -9.29 14.48 -6.04
C LYS A 299 -10.49 14.94 -6.85
N SER A 300 -10.54 14.62 -8.15
CA SER A 300 -11.66 14.95 -9.02
C SER A 300 -12.96 14.28 -8.55
N ASN A 301 -12.90 13.01 -8.17
CA ASN A 301 -14.06 12.24 -7.68
C ASN A 301 -14.58 12.71 -6.31
N SER A 302 -13.76 13.44 -5.55
CA SER A 302 -14.08 13.91 -4.19
C SER A 302 -14.37 15.41 -4.15
N GLY A 303 -14.90 15.98 -5.24
CA GLY A 303 -15.28 17.39 -5.29
C GLY A 303 -14.10 18.36 -5.29
N GLY A 304 -12.92 17.96 -5.72
CA GLY A 304 -11.72 18.80 -5.81
C GLY A 304 -10.91 18.91 -4.52
N VAL A 305 -11.23 18.13 -3.49
CA VAL A 305 -10.53 18.14 -2.20
C VAL A 305 -9.08 17.66 -2.38
N THR A 306 -8.12 18.46 -1.92
CA THR A 306 -6.69 18.17 -2.03
C THR A 306 -6.31 16.92 -1.24
N ARG A 307 -5.60 16.01 -1.91
CA ARG A 307 -5.10 14.76 -1.30
C ARG A 307 -3.70 14.97 -0.73
N LEU A 308 -3.46 14.42 0.45
CA LEU A 308 -2.18 14.51 1.16
C LEU A 308 -0.99 14.06 0.29
N GLY A 309 -1.17 13.03 -0.55
CA GLY A 309 -0.12 12.53 -1.43
C GLY A 309 0.17 13.39 -2.67
N ASP A 310 -0.68 14.40 -2.97
CA ASP A 310 -0.60 15.29 -4.15
C ASP A 310 -0.21 16.74 -3.78
N VAL A 311 0.14 17.02 -2.50
CA VAL A 311 0.52 18.37 -2.09
C VAL A 311 1.98 18.67 -2.47
N ASP A 312 2.25 19.96 -2.71
CA ASP A 312 3.62 20.47 -2.83
C ASP A 312 4.19 20.72 -1.41
N PRO A 313 5.18 19.94 -0.95
CA PRO A 313 5.68 20.06 0.41
C PRO A 313 6.46 21.35 0.70
N ASP A 314 6.90 22.07 -0.34
CA ASP A 314 7.63 23.33 -0.22
C ASP A 314 6.68 24.55 -0.22
N GLN A 315 5.39 24.34 -0.54
CA GLN A 315 4.38 25.39 -0.58
C GLN A 315 3.70 25.56 0.78
N GLU A 316 3.45 26.83 1.18
CA GLU A 316 2.62 27.12 2.34
C GLU A 316 1.12 26.84 2.05
N PRO A 317 0.33 26.37 3.03
CA PRO A 317 0.70 26.14 4.44
C PRO A 317 1.29 24.76 4.73
N TYR A 318 1.51 23.89 3.74
CA TYR A 318 1.92 22.51 3.93
C TYR A 318 3.32 22.41 4.54
N LYS A 319 4.26 23.23 4.10
CA LYS A 319 5.62 23.27 4.64
C LYS A 319 5.62 23.51 6.16
N SER A 320 4.95 24.57 6.59
CA SER A 320 4.83 24.91 8.01
C SER A 320 4.08 23.85 8.81
N ASP A 321 3.05 23.24 8.21
CA ASP A 321 2.29 22.15 8.86
C ASP A 321 3.17 20.92 9.11
N PHE A 322 3.91 20.46 8.12
CA PHE A 322 4.77 19.29 8.24
C PHE A 322 5.92 19.52 9.23
N GLN A 323 6.50 20.71 9.23
CA GLN A 323 7.54 21.08 10.20
C GLN A 323 6.99 21.10 11.63
N ARG A 324 5.84 21.75 11.86
CA ARG A 324 5.19 21.82 13.17
C ARG A 324 4.84 20.44 13.71
N GLU A 325 4.35 19.54 12.84
CA GLU A 325 3.95 18.18 13.20
C GLU A 325 5.14 17.20 13.25
N GLY A 326 6.36 17.63 12.91
CA GLY A 326 7.55 16.78 12.89
C GLY A 326 7.48 15.65 11.87
N ILE A 327 6.81 15.89 10.73
CA ILE A 327 6.63 14.90 9.65
C ILE A 327 7.83 14.95 8.73
N LEU A 328 8.44 13.79 8.47
CA LEU A 328 9.49 13.66 7.47
C LEU A 328 8.85 13.49 6.08
N VAL A 329 9.18 14.37 5.16
CA VAL A 329 8.62 14.36 3.81
C VAL A 329 9.67 13.95 2.78
N PHE A 330 9.29 13.01 1.91
CA PHE A 330 10.08 12.54 0.78
C PHE A 330 9.28 12.81 -0.51
N ASP A 331 9.72 13.79 -1.29
CA ASP A 331 9.10 14.10 -2.57
C ASP A 331 9.66 13.19 -3.68
N LEU A 332 8.78 12.42 -4.28
CA LEU A 332 9.06 11.47 -5.35
C LEU A 332 8.71 12.00 -6.74
N THR A 333 8.25 13.25 -6.86
CA THR A 333 7.66 13.84 -8.07
C THR A 333 8.58 13.73 -9.30
N ASN A 334 9.84 14.06 -9.18
CA ASN A 334 10.78 14.13 -10.31
C ASN A 334 11.55 12.84 -10.58
N LEU A 335 11.16 11.78 -9.95
CA LEU A 335 11.88 10.53 -10.09
C LEU A 335 11.36 9.76 -11.32
N ARG A 336 12.18 9.57 -12.38
CA ARG A 336 11.81 8.95 -13.66
C ARG A 336 11.24 7.53 -13.54
N GLY A 337 10.11 7.22 -14.20
CA GLY A 337 9.42 5.91 -14.34
C GLY A 337 7.88 6.06 -14.06
N GLY A 338 6.88 5.18 -14.49
CA GLY A 338 5.40 5.26 -14.45
C GLY A 338 4.74 5.51 -13.06
N ALA A 339 3.70 6.34 -13.01
CA ALA A 339 3.29 7.16 -11.85
C ALA A 339 2.88 6.43 -10.55
N HIS A 340 2.16 5.34 -10.56
CA HIS A 340 1.59 4.77 -9.32
C HIS A 340 2.38 3.58 -8.75
N SER A 341 2.99 2.77 -9.60
CA SER A 341 3.86 1.66 -9.18
C SER A 341 5.21 2.10 -8.65
N ARG A 342 5.67 3.28 -9.03
CA ARG A 342 6.99 3.85 -8.66
C ARG A 342 7.16 4.20 -7.20
N ALA A 343 6.08 4.58 -6.50
CA ALA A 343 6.14 4.79 -5.07
C ALA A 343 6.69 3.54 -4.36
N PHE A 344 6.36 2.34 -4.85
CA PHE A 344 6.87 1.09 -4.30
C PHE A 344 8.29 0.74 -4.72
N GLU A 345 8.70 1.02 -5.97
CA GLU A 345 10.08 0.79 -6.42
C GLU A 345 11.08 1.59 -5.57
N LYS A 346 10.66 2.77 -5.10
CA LYS A 346 11.50 3.69 -4.35
C LYS A 346 11.31 3.64 -2.84
N VAL A 347 10.11 3.30 -2.35
CA VAL A 347 9.88 3.02 -0.92
C VAL A 347 10.81 1.91 -0.45
N THR A 348 11.05 0.90 -1.26
CA THR A 348 12.03 -0.16 -0.97
C THR A 348 13.42 0.40 -0.71
N SER A 349 13.93 1.28 -1.57
CA SER A 349 15.24 1.93 -1.38
C SER A 349 15.24 2.89 -0.18
N VAL A 350 14.15 3.66 -0.01
CA VAL A 350 14.01 4.62 1.10
C VAL A 350 13.82 3.90 2.43
N MET A 351 13.12 2.77 2.48
CA MET A 351 13.02 1.94 3.70
C MET A 351 14.39 1.42 4.13
N GLY A 352 15.23 0.98 3.21
CA GLY A 352 16.61 0.59 3.51
C GLY A 352 17.41 1.74 4.13
N ILE A 353 17.28 2.95 3.60
CA ILE A 353 17.94 4.15 4.13
C ILE A 353 17.40 4.53 5.52
N ILE A 354 16.08 4.50 5.72
CA ILE A 354 15.46 4.82 7.01
C ILE A 354 15.88 3.78 8.05
N GLU A 355 15.86 2.50 7.74
CA GLU A 355 16.28 1.44 8.66
C GLU A 355 17.77 1.52 8.99
N GLN A 356 18.62 1.80 8.03
CA GLN A 356 20.04 2.01 8.24
C GLN A 356 20.29 3.21 9.16
N ARG A 357 19.68 4.35 8.91
CA ARG A 357 19.84 5.56 9.74
C ARG A 357 19.29 5.41 11.14
N LEU A 358 18.15 4.72 11.31
CA LEU A 358 17.58 4.41 12.63
C LEU A 358 18.44 3.39 13.40
N ALA A 359 19.11 2.45 12.70
CA ALA A 359 20.05 1.53 13.30
C ALA A 359 21.34 2.21 13.78
N GLU A 360 21.79 3.25 13.08
CA GLU A 360 22.97 4.04 13.38
C GLU A 360 22.74 5.14 14.44
N GLY A 361 21.50 5.29 14.93
CA GLY A 361 21.14 6.28 15.97
C GLY A 361 21.21 7.74 15.49
N GLN A 362 21.32 7.99 14.21
CA GLN A 362 21.33 9.34 13.63
C GLN A 362 19.92 9.92 13.63
N GLN A 363 19.72 11.05 14.29
CA GLN A 363 18.49 11.84 14.15
C GLN A 363 18.39 12.36 12.71
N MET A 364 17.32 12.01 12.02
CA MET A 364 17.02 12.58 10.71
C MET A 364 16.67 14.06 10.88
N THR A 365 17.53 14.95 10.38
CA THR A 365 17.21 16.39 10.32
C THR A 365 16.24 16.66 9.18
N PRO A 366 15.29 17.58 9.33
CA PRO A 366 14.24 17.88 8.32
C PRO A 366 14.75 18.42 6.98
N ASN A 367 16.00 18.81 6.88
CA ASN A 367 16.58 19.35 5.65
C ASN A 367 17.37 18.26 4.91
N GLY A 368 16.78 17.80 3.80
CA GLY A 368 17.38 16.84 2.87
C GLY A 368 18.54 17.39 2.04
N SER A 369 19.60 17.87 2.67
CA SER A 369 20.91 17.99 2.02
C SER A 369 21.56 16.61 2.08
N GLY A 370 21.43 15.87 0.97
CA GLY A 370 22.27 14.69 0.73
C GLY A 370 23.75 15.07 0.80
N PRO A 371 24.68 14.12 1.07
CA PRO A 371 26.10 14.42 1.07
C PRO A 371 26.49 14.94 -0.31
N GLU A 372 26.99 16.16 -0.38
CA GLU A 372 27.75 16.66 -1.52
C GLU A 372 28.84 15.64 -1.82
N ALA A 373 28.85 15.15 -3.06
CA ALA A 373 29.95 14.37 -3.57
C ALA A 373 31.24 15.20 -3.42
N ALA A 374 32.06 14.83 -2.48
CA ALA A 374 33.43 15.35 -2.40
C ALA A 374 34.18 14.88 -3.66
N SER A 375 34.27 15.77 -4.64
CA SER A 375 35.22 15.69 -5.73
C SER A 375 36.61 16.02 -5.17
N GLN A 376 37.47 15.06 -5.11
CA GLN A 376 38.91 15.21 -5.34
C GLN A 376 39.42 13.98 -6.08
#